data_119c180279e3f9d44d0b7e88e843319b
#
_entry.id   119c180279e3f9d44d0b7e88e843319b
#
_cell.length_a   1.000
_cell.length_b   1.000
_cell.length_c   1.000
_cell.angle_alpha   90.00
_cell.angle_beta   90.00
_cell.angle_gamma   90.00
#
_symmetry.space_group_name_H-M   'P 1'
#
loop_
_entity.id
_entity.type
_entity.pdbx_description
1 polymer ?
#
loop_
_entity_poly.entity_id
_entity_poly.type
_entity_poly.pdbx_seq_one_letter_code
_entity_poly.pdbx_strand_id
1 'polypeptide(L)'
;MSKPWQPYAQHILDAIAKIHRIQARGDLTQDEVLYDAALRNLQTLSEATPLLPDEKKTDCPAIPWAEISGFRNILVHHYLGNIDPITVASVIDNHLKPLKKCIVSMLDEDER
;
A
#
# COMPACT_ATOMS: atom_id res chain seq x y z
N MET A 1 14.20 -23.07 4.19
CA MET A 1 13.31 -22.66 3.09
C MET A 1 12.71 -21.30 3.38
N SER A 2 12.76 -20.41 2.43
CA SER A 2 12.15 -19.11 2.57
C SER A 2 10.63 -19.23 2.46
N LYS A 3 9.90 -18.39 3.21
CA LYS A 3 8.46 -18.32 3.08
C LYS A 3 8.10 -17.76 1.70
N PRO A 4 7.05 -18.26 1.06
CA PRO A 4 6.63 -17.68 -0.21
C PRO A 4 6.21 -16.21 -0.01
N TRP A 5 6.69 -15.35 -0.88
CA TRP A 5 6.40 -13.91 -0.83
C TRP A 5 5.22 -13.54 -1.74
N GLN A 6 4.90 -14.40 -2.71
CA GLN A 6 3.86 -14.10 -3.70
C GLN A 6 2.50 -13.81 -3.10
N PRO A 7 2.04 -14.52 -2.03
CA PRO A 7 0.78 -14.14 -1.40
C PRO A 7 0.78 -12.72 -0.83
N TYR A 8 1.90 -12.25 -0.31
CA TYR A 8 2.00 -10.88 0.20
C TYR A 8 1.94 -9.85 -0.92
N ALA A 9 2.61 -10.15 -2.05
CA ALA A 9 2.50 -9.31 -3.25
C ALA A 9 1.04 -9.24 -3.72
N GLN A 10 0.34 -10.35 -3.73
CA GLN A 10 -1.06 -10.39 -4.12
C GLN A 10 -1.94 -9.60 -3.15
N HIS A 11 -1.67 -9.68 -1.84
CA HIS A 11 -2.39 -8.88 -0.84
C HIS A 11 -2.23 -7.38 -1.10
N ILE A 12 -1.03 -6.95 -1.49
CA ILE A 12 -0.78 -5.55 -1.82
C ILE A 12 -1.62 -5.13 -3.02
N LEU A 13 -1.65 -5.95 -4.08
CA LEU A 13 -2.46 -5.65 -5.26
C LEU A 13 -3.95 -5.61 -4.94
N ASP A 14 -4.42 -6.52 -4.10
CA ASP A 14 -5.83 -6.56 -3.68
C ASP A 14 -6.20 -5.32 -2.88
N ALA A 15 -5.32 -4.87 -1.99
CA ALA A 15 -5.53 -3.66 -1.20
C ALA A 15 -5.57 -2.42 -2.11
N ILE A 16 -4.67 -2.34 -3.09
CA ILE A 16 -4.67 -1.23 -4.05
C ILE A 16 -5.99 -1.21 -4.84
N ALA A 17 -6.43 -2.37 -5.31
CA ALA A 17 -7.70 -2.47 -6.06
C ALA A 17 -8.89 -2.03 -5.19
N LYS A 18 -8.91 -2.41 -3.92
CA LYS A 18 -9.96 -1.98 -2.99
C LYS A 18 -9.94 -0.47 -2.79
N ILE A 19 -8.76 0.12 -2.63
CA ILE A 19 -8.63 1.57 -2.47
C ILE A 19 -9.18 2.29 -3.70
N HIS A 20 -8.88 1.80 -4.91
CA HIS A 20 -9.42 2.41 -6.13
C HIS A 20 -10.96 2.32 -6.17
N ARG A 21 -11.54 1.21 -5.72
CA ARG A 21 -13.00 1.08 -5.66
C ARG A 21 -13.60 2.04 -4.63
N ILE A 22 -12.90 2.25 -3.51
CA ILE A 22 -13.33 3.19 -2.48
C ILE A 22 -13.30 4.61 -3.05
N GLN A 23 -12.25 4.99 -3.76
CA GLN A 23 -12.14 6.30 -4.40
C GLN A 23 -13.24 6.53 -5.44
N ALA A 24 -13.65 5.48 -6.13
CA ALA A 24 -14.73 5.57 -7.13
C ALA A 24 -16.09 5.86 -6.50
N ARG A 25 -16.24 5.65 -5.19
CA ARG A 25 -17.50 5.90 -4.48
C ARG A 25 -17.64 7.34 -4.01
N GLY A 26 -16.55 8.08 -3.89
CA GLY A 26 -16.61 9.47 -3.46
C GLY A 26 -15.25 9.99 -2.97
N ASP A 27 -15.29 11.20 -2.43
CA ASP A 27 -14.09 11.91 -1.97
C ASP A 27 -13.76 11.51 -0.54
N LEU A 28 -12.57 10.95 -0.34
CA LEU A 28 -12.08 10.52 0.98
C LEU A 28 -11.99 11.69 1.96
N THR A 29 -11.77 12.90 1.47
CA THR A 29 -11.64 14.08 2.32
C THR A 29 -12.98 14.59 2.84
N GLN A 30 -14.09 14.11 2.25
CA GLN A 30 -15.44 14.55 2.58
C GLN A 30 -16.31 13.44 3.20
N ASP A 31 -15.86 12.19 3.14
CA ASP A 31 -16.65 11.04 3.62
C ASP A 31 -15.80 10.20 4.57
N GLU A 32 -16.15 10.25 5.85
CA GLU A 32 -15.42 9.55 6.92
C GLU A 32 -15.41 8.03 6.74
N VAL A 33 -16.49 7.46 6.21
CA VAL A 33 -16.57 6.01 5.99
C VAL A 33 -15.59 5.59 4.91
N LEU A 34 -15.51 6.35 3.83
CA LEU A 34 -14.55 6.08 2.74
C LEU A 34 -13.12 6.27 3.22
N TYR A 35 -12.87 7.31 4.01
CA TYR A 35 -11.56 7.58 4.60
C TYR A 35 -11.11 6.41 5.47
N ASP A 36 -11.97 5.94 6.38
CA ASP A 36 -11.64 4.84 7.28
C ASP A 36 -11.36 3.55 6.50
N ALA A 37 -12.14 3.28 5.47
CA ALA A 37 -11.93 2.10 4.62
C ALA A 37 -10.59 2.18 3.88
N ALA A 38 -10.22 3.35 3.37
CA ALA A 38 -8.95 3.55 2.69
C ALA A 38 -7.78 3.37 3.66
N LEU A 39 -7.86 3.92 4.87
CA LEU A 39 -6.83 3.77 5.90
C LEU A 39 -6.58 2.31 6.24
N ARG A 40 -7.65 1.53 6.41
CA ARG A 40 -7.51 0.10 6.72
C ARG A 40 -6.76 -0.63 5.60
N ASN A 41 -7.06 -0.32 4.36
CA ASN A 41 -6.38 -0.96 3.24
C ASN A 41 -4.93 -0.49 3.08
N LEU A 42 -4.64 0.76 3.38
CA LEU A 42 -3.26 1.26 3.42
C LEU A 42 -2.47 0.55 4.51
N GLN A 43 -3.07 0.33 5.67
CA GLN A 43 -2.44 -0.43 6.75
C GLN A 43 -2.11 -1.85 6.29
N THR A 44 -3.06 -2.52 5.63
CA THR A 44 -2.87 -3.87 5.11
C THR A 44 -1.70 -3.96 4.16
N LEU A 45 -1.63 -3.05 3.18
CA LEU A 45 -0.53 -3.09 2.22
C LEU A 45 0.81 -2.71 2.85
N SER A 46 0.82 -1.77 3.80
CA SER A 46 2.07 -1.38 4.46
C SER A 46 2.62 -2.48 5.35
N GLU A 47 1.77 -3.32 5.92
CA GLU A 47 2.20 -4.48 6.70
C GLU A 47 2.76 -5.59 5.80
N ALA A 48 2.32 -5.68 4.56
CA ALA A 48 2.77 -6.70 3.63
C ALA A 48 4.11 -6.34 2.95
N THR A 49 4.40 -5.06 2.75
CA THR A 49 5.61 -4.65 2.03
C THR A 49 6.93 -5.12 2.66
N PRO A 50 7.11 -5.15 4.00
CA PRO A 50 8.34 -5.68 4.58
C PRO A 50 8.54 -7.17 4.33
N LEU A 51 7.50 -7.88 3.96
CA LEU A 51 7.54 -9.33 3.74
C LEU A 51 7.94 -9.70 2.30
N LEU A 52 8.14 -8.70 1.44
CA LEU A 52 8.68 -8.90 0.10
C LEU A 52 10.21 -9.04 0.17
N PRO A 53 10.82 -9.85 -0.73
CA PRO A 53 12.28 -10.02 -0.74
C PRO A 53 13.01 -8.71 -1.02
N ASP A 54 14.05 -8.43 -0.23
CA ASP A 54 14.85 -7.22 -0.41
C ASP A 54 15.48 -7.13 -1.80
N GLU A 55 15.95 -8.25 -2.33
CA GLU A 55 16.55 -8.31 -3.67
C GLU A 55 15.59 -7.85 -4.76
N LYS A 56 14.29 -8.13 -4.61
CA LYS A 56 13.29 -7.69 -5.58
C LYS A 56 12.94 -6.22 -5.41
N LYS A 57 13.00 -5.72 -4.18
CA LYS A 57 12.79 -4.29 -3.90
C LYS A 57 13.88 -3.43 -4.51
N THR A 58 15.11 -3.95 -4.60
CA THR A 58 16.22 -3.19 -5.21
C THR A 58 16.01 -2.98 -6.70
N ASP A 59 15.17 -3.79 -7.35
CA ASP A 59 14.82 -3.60 -8.75
C ASP A 59 13.86 -2.42 -8.97
N CYS A 60 13.27 -1.91 -7.88
CA CYS A 60 12.36 -0.76 -7.90
C CYS A 60 12.85 0.34 -6.97
N PRO A 61 14.01 0.96 -7.26
CA PRO A 61 14.61 1.93 -6.33
C PRO A 61 13.83 3.24 -6.19
N ALA A 62 12.91 3.52 -7.12
CA ALA A 62 12.07 4.72 -7.03
C ALA A 62 10.94 4.58 -6.01
N ILE A 63 10.65 3.36 -5.54
CA ILE A 63 9.63 3.14 -4.52
C ILE A 63 10.23 3.44 -3.14
N PRO A 64 9.60 4.32 -2.35
CA PRO A 64 10.09 4.65 -1.01
C PRO A 64 9.69 3.57 0.00
N TRP A 65 10.34 2.40 -0.07
CA TRP A 65 9.98 1.22 0.72
C TRP A 65 9.98 1.49 2.22
N ALA A 66 11.00 2.22 2.72
CA ALA A 66 11.08 2.53 4.14
C ALA A 66 9.92 3.40 4.61
N GLU A 67 9.52 4.37 3.77
CA GLU A 67 8.40 5.26 4.09
C GLU A 67 7.07 4.52 4.08
N ILE A 68 6.88 3.59 3.13
CA ILE A 68 5.67 2.78 3.07
C ILE A 68 5.57 1.88 4.30
N SER A 69 6.67 1.21 4.68
CA SER A 69 6.71 0.40 5.90
C SER A 69 6.51 1.26 7.15
N GLY A 70 7.10 2.45 7.16
CA GLY A 70 6.95 3.41 8.27
C GLY A 70 5.53 3.94 8.41
N PHE A 71 4.78 3.99 7.31
CA PHE A 71 3.38 4.42 7.31
C PHE A 71 2.54 3.55 8.24
N ARG A 72 2.84 2.26 8.31
CA ARG A 72 2.20 1.35 9.26
C ARG A 72 2.35 1.85 10.69
N ASN A 73 3.55 2.32 11.07
CA ASN A 73 3.77 2.83 12.42
C ASN A 73 2.93 4.08 12.68
N ILE A 74 2.80 4.95 11.70
CA ILE A 74 1.95 6.13 11.82
C ILE A 74 0.50 5.72 12.02
N LEU A 75 0.01 4.77 11.23
CA LEU A 75 -1.37 4.29 11.35
C LEU A 75 -1.65 3.65 12.70
N VAL A 76 -0.69 2.85 13.20
CA VAL A 76 -0.86 2.13 14.49
C VAL A 76 -0.75 3.08 15.67
N HIS A 77 0.23 3.99 15.66
CA HIS A 77 0.52 4.85 16.82
C HIS A 77 -0.24 6.16 16.82
N HIS A 78 -0.72 6.61 15.66
CA HIS A 78 -1.45 7.87 15.54
C HIS A 78 -2.92 7.66 15.18
N TYR A 79 -3.39 6.43 15.35
CA TYR A 79 -4.77 6.05 15.03
C TYR A 79 -5.80 6.96 15.72
N LEU A 80 -5.54 7.36 16.97
CA LEU A 80 -6.42 8.24 17.73
C LEU A 80 -6.12 9.73 17.47
N GLY A 81 -5.06 10.04 16.71
CA GLY A 81 -4.60 11.39 16.50
C GLY A 81 -5.02 12.04 15.19
N ASN A 82 -5.96 11.45 14.47
CA ASN A 82 -6.51 11.99 13.22
C ASN A 82 -5.45 12.28 12.16
N ILE A 83 -5.10 11.27 11.39
CA ILE A 83 -4.26 11.47 10.20
C ILE A 83 -5.08 12.29 9.21
N ASP A 84 -4.48 13.38 8.71
CA ASP A 84 -5.15 14.30 7.80
C ASP A 84 -5.62 13.57 6.53
N PRO A 85 -6.93 13.60 6.20
CA PRO A 85 -7.45 12.96 4.99
C PRO A 85 -6.80 13.45 3.69
N ILE A 86 -6.40 14.71 3.63
CA ILE A 86 -5.73 15.27 2.45
C ILE A 86 -4.36 14.60 2.28
N THR A 87 -3.64 14.39 3.37
CA THR A 87 -2.34 13.67 3.34
C THR A 87 -2.53 12.24 2.87
N VAL A 88 -3.55 11.54 3.37
CA VAL A 88 -3.86 10.17 2.95
C VAL A 88 -4.18 10.11 1.46
N ALA A 89 -5.02 11.01 0.97
CA ALA A 89 -5.37 11.08 -0.45
C ALA A 89 -4.13 11.33 -1.32
N SER A 90 -3.22 12.19 -0.86
CA SER A 90 -1.97 12.48 -1.56
C SER A 90 -1.06 11.25 -1.65
N VAL A 91 -0.95 10.49 -0.56
CA VAL A 91 -0.18 9.24 -0.54
C VAL A 91 -0.75 8.26 -1.57
N ILE A 92 -2.06 8.11 -1.61
CA ILE A 92 -2.73 7.22 -2.56
C ILE A 92 -2.42 7.66 -3.99
N ASP A 93 -2.61 8.94 -4.29
CA ASP A 93 -2.46 9.46 -5.64
C ASP A 93 -1.02 9.39 -6.15
N ASN A 94 -0.04 9.57 -5.26
CA ASN A 94 1.36 9.66 -5.67
C ASN A 94 2.11 8.34 -5.61
N HIS A 95 1.70 7.40 -4.76
CA HIS A 95 2.51 6.21 -4.48
C HIS A 95 1.90 4.88 -4.91
N LEU A 96 0.58 4.75 -4.99
CA LEU A 96 -0.03 3.45 -5.27
C LEU A 96 0.17 2.99 -6.71
N LYS A 97 0.14 3.89 -7.68
CA LYS A 97 0.32 3.51 -9.08
C LYS A 97 1.73 2.98 -9.36
N PRO A 98 2.81 3.67 -8.94
CA PRO A 98 4.16 3.13 -9.08
C PRO A 98 4.35 1.83 -8.31
N LEU A 99 3.78 1.72 -7.10
CA LEU A 99 3.87 0.50 -6.31
C LEU A 99 3.20 -0.68 -7.02
N LYS A 100 1.99 -0.47 -7.54
CA LYS A 100 1.28 -1.51 -8.30
C LYS A 100 2.13 -2.00 -9.47
N LYS A 101 2.71 -1.08 -10.23
CA LYS A 101 3.53 -1.41 -11.39
C LYS A 101 4.73 -2.26 -10.98
N CYS A 102 5.40 -1.91 -9.89
CA CYS A 102 6.51 -2.67 -9.36
C CYS A 102 6.10 -4.08 -8.94
N ILE A 103 4.99 -4.21 -8.18
CA ILE A 103 4.52 -5.51 -7.70
C ILE A 103 4.12 -6.42 -8.86
N VAL A 104 3.42 -5.89 -9.85
CA VAL A 104 3.06 -6.66 -11.05
C VAL A 104 4.32 -7.17 -11.75
N SER A 105 5.33 -6.31 -11.88
CA SER A 105 6.60 -6.70 -12.48
C SER A 105 7.29 -7.82 -11.72
N MET A 106 7.31 -7.75 -10.39
CA MET A 106 7.89 -8.81 -9.54
C MET A 106 7.21 -10.15 -9.80
N LEU A 107 5.88 -10.15 -9.86
CA LEU A 107 5.11 -11.39 -10.08
C LEU A 107 5.31 -11.94 -11.48
N ASP A 108 5.37 -11.08 -12.49
CA ASP A 108 5.58 -11.50 -13.88
C ASP A 108 6.97 -12.12 -14.06
N GLU A 109 7.99 -11.54 -13.44
CA GLU A 109 9.35 -12.08 -13.51
C GLU A 109 9.45 -13.44 -12.84
N ASP A 110 8.72 -13.64 -11.74
CA ASP A 110 8.72 -14.88 -10.99
C ASP A 110 8.08 -16.03 -11.78
N GLU A 111 7.16 -15.73 -12.69
CA GLU A 111 6.48 -16.72 -13.52
C GLU A 111 7.31 -17.18 -14.73
N ARG A 112 8.41 -16.51 -15.02
CA ARG A 112 9.30 -16.88 -16.15
C ARG A 112 10.33 -17.97 -15.72
#